data_dabebd2ea97533bca815218144eb806e
#
_entry.id   dabebd2ea97533bca815218144eb806e
#
_cell.length_a   1.000
_cell.length_b   1.000
_cell.length_c   1.000
_cell.angle_alpha   90.00
_cell.angle_beta   90.00
_cell.angle_gamma   90.00
#
_symmetry.space_group_name_H-M   'P 1'
#
loop_
_entity.id
_entity.type
_entity.pdbx_description
1 polymer ?
#
loop_
_entity_poly.entity_id
_entity_poly.type
_entity_poly.pdbx_seq_one_letter_code
_entity_poly.pdbx_strand_id
1 'polypeptide(L)'
;MQRAVSIAALLLAFSVAPAHADRCDLMAKQIAAKVGLKTGKRTPADIPLQPLDPDDDAAYGAHLNCGTNGMSLKYGFLRTLGPPPRGWFVFVGQTAAVLTGRDANTIALAVQDCFEKAQALPRGRFESGYVHCDIDPGGYSLLLTERG
;
A
#
# COMPACT_ATOMS: atom_id res chain seq x y z
N MET A 1 19.77 66.12 14.73
CA MET A 1 18.56 65.27 14.62
C MET A 1 18.85 64.09 13.70
N GLN A 2 19.28 62.95 14.25
CA GLN A 2 19.53 61.71 13.50
C GLN A 2 18.32 60.77 13.70
N ARG A 3 17.62 60.48 12.61
CA ARG A 3 16.55 59.45 12.63
C ARG A 3 17.14 58.10 12.32
N ALA A 4 17.17 57.23 13.31
CA ALA A 4 17.48 55.82 13.14
C ALA A 4 16.31 55.11 12.45
N VAL A 5 16.56 54.54 11.28
CA VAL A 5 15.60 53.67 10.56
C VAL A 5 15.95 52.23 10.98
N SER A 6 15.08 51.66 11.83
CA SER A 6 15.17 50.24 12.19
C SER A 6 14.54 49.41 11.07
N ILE A 7 15.38 48.66 10.34
CA ILE A 7 14.90 47.64 9.37
C ILE A 7 14.69 46.37 10.16
N ALA A 8 13.44 46.04 10.44
CA ALA A 8 13.04 44.74 10.97
C ALA A 8 13.06 43.70 9.81
N ALA A 9 14.13 42.90 9.79
CA ALA A 9 14.19 41.75 8.87
C ALA A 9 13.23 40.65 9.32
N LEU A 10 12.11 40.51 8.61
CA LEU A 10 11.16 39.42 8.80
C LEU A 10 11.73 38.15 8.17
N LEU A 11 12.40 37.31 8.98
CA LEU A 11 12.78 35.93 8.58
C LEU A 11 11.54 35.07 8.49
N LEU A 12 10.98 34.98 7.30
CA LEU A 12 10.01 33.93 6.95
C LEU A 12 10.77 32.60 6.87
N ALA A 13 10.81 31.87 7.99
CA ALA A 13 11.21 30.49 8.01
C ALA A 13 10.16 29.66 7.25
N PHE A 14 10.37 29.41 5.96
CA PHE A 14 9.66 28.38 5.21
C PHE A 14 10.04 27.03 5.79
N SER A 15 9.23 26.53 6.72
CA SER A 15 9.22 25.12 7.12
C SER A 15 8.74 24.34 5.92
N VAL A 16 9.67 23.86 5.08
CA VAL A 16 9.37 22.81 4.10
C VAL A 16 9.15 21.54 4.90
N ALA A 17 7.92 21.36 5.37
CA ALA A 17 7.51 20.12 6.00
C ALA A 17 7.75 18.96 5.03
N PRO A 18 8.11 17.76 5.51
CA PRO A 18 8.26 16.57 4.69
C PRO A 18 6.87 16.06 4.26
N ALA A 19 6.21 16.78 3.37
CA ALA A 19 4.84 16.54 2.93
C ALA A 19 4.59 15.12 2.41
N HIS A 20 5.65 14.43 2.00
CA HIS A 20 5.56 13.07 1.45
C HIS A 20 5.53 12.00 2.56
N ALA A 21 6.32 12.17 3.61
CA ALA A 21 6.34 11.27 4.76
C ALA A 21 5.00 11.30 5.49
N ASP A 22 4.45 12.49 5.71
CA ASP A 22 3.18 12.68 6.42
C ASP A 22 2.00 12.07 5.66
N ARG A 23 1.98 12.20 4.32
CA ARG A 23 0.94 11.60 3.47
C ARG A 23 0.95 10.07 3.53
N CYS A 24 2.12 9.46 3.55
CA CYS A 24 2.25 8.01 3.63
C CYS A 24 1.79 7.47 4.99
N ASP A 25 2.21 8.10 6.08
CA ASP A 25 1.79 7.72 7.43
C ASP A 25 0.28 7.88 7.63
N LEU A 26 -0.29 8.94 7.07
CA LEU A 26 -1.74 9.16 7.10
C LEU A 26 -2.47 8.07 6.33
N MET A 27 -2.01 7.70 5.13
CA MET A 27 -2.59 6.64 4.32
C MET A 27 -2.51 5.29 5.04
N ALA A 28 -1.36 4.95 5.63
CA ALA A 28 -1.19 3.71 6.41
C ALA A 28 -2.20 3.62 7.56
N LYS A 29 -2.40 4.71 8.31
CA LYS A 29 -3.39 4.78 9.40
C LYS A 29 -4.82 4.65 8.88
N GLN A 30 -5.16 5.27 7.75
CA GLN A 30 -6.49 5.17 7.14
C GLN A 30 -6.80 3.73 6.71
N ILE A 31 -5.85 3.06 6.04
CA ILE A 31 -6.00 1.67 5.65
C ILE A 31 -6.15 0.79 6.88
N ALA A 32 -5.25 0.92 7.86
CA ALA A 32 -5.27 0.12 9.08
C ALA A 32 -6.60 0.26 9.83
N ALA A 33 -7.09 1.48 10.01
CA ALA A 33 -8.37 1.75 10.68
C ALA A 33 -9.57 1.14 9.93
N LYS A 34 -9.53 1.15 8.58
CA LYS A 34 -10.64 0.66 7.75
C LYS A 34 -10.82 -0.86 7.83
N VAL A 35 -9.73 -1.62 7.96
CA VAL A 35 -9.75 -3.08 7.89
C VAL A 35 -9.30 -3.78 9.17
N GLY A 36 -9.15 -3.03 10.27
CA GLY A 36 -8.80 -3.61 11.58
C GLY A 36 -7.35 -4.10 11.64
N LEU A 37 -6.41 -3.37 11.05
CA LEU A 37 -4.98 -3.62 11.15
C LEU A 37 -4.28 -2.64 12.11
N LYS A 38 -3.01 -2.91 12.41
CA LYS A 38 -2.08 -1.96 13.04
C LYS A 38 -0.94 -1.63 12.08
N THR A 39 -0.40 -0.43 12.21
CA THR A 39 0.83 -0.05 11.50
C THR A 39 2.04 -0.58 12.25
N GLY A 40 2.93 -1.27 11.54
CA GLY A 40 4.21 -1.72 12.08
C GLY A 40 5.28 -0.62 12.05
N LYS A 41 6.51 -0.99 12.39
CA LYS A 41 7.63 -0.06 12.38
C LYS A 41 7.96 0.37 10.94
N ARG A 42 7.88 1.67 10.69
CA ARG A 42 8.23 2.26 9.40
C ARG A 42 9.71 2.08 9.07
N THR A 43 10.00 1.74 7.82
CA THR A 43 11.30 1.92 7.17
C THR A 43 11.25 3.12 6.23
N PRO A 44 12.38 3.58 5.64
CA PRO A 44 12.36 4.71 4.69
C PRO A 44 11.44 4.51 3.48
N ALA A 45 11.20 3.26 3.07
CA ALA A 45 10.43 2.93 1.86
C ALA A 45 9.09 2.23 2.13
N ASP A 46 8.82 1.77 3.37
CA ASP A 46 7.79 0.79 3.63
C ASP A 46 7.16 0.93 5.02
N ILE A 47 5.85 0.77 5.11
CA ILE A 47 5.09 0.68 6.36
C ILE A 47 4.34 -0.66 6.38
N PRO A 48 4.72 -1.60 7.26
CA PRO A 48 3.98 -2.84 7.42
C PRO A 48 2.57 -2.58 7.99
N LEU A 49 1.57 -3.23 7.41
CA LEU A 49 0.19 -3.27 7.89
C LEU A 49 -0.07 -4.68 8.41
N GLN A 50 -0.14 -4.82 9.71
CA GLN A 50 -0.14 -6.12 10.39
C GLN A 50 -1.49 -6.40 11.02
N PRO A 51 -1.91 -7.68 11.13
CA PRO A 51 -3.04 -8.06 11.94
C PRO A 51 -2.93 -7.55 13.38
N LEU A 52 -4.07 -7.27 14.00
CA LEU A 52 -4.12 -6.92 15.43
C LEU A 52 -3.68 -8.10 16.29
N ASP A 53 -4.12 -9.29 15.92
CA ASP A 53 -3.69 -10.56 16.51
C ASP A 53 -2.72 -11.26 15.52
N PRO A 54 -1.43 -11.35 15.84
CA PRO A 54 -0.46 -12.02 14.98
C PRO A 54 -0.61 -13.54 14.97
N ASP A 55 -1.32 -14.12 15.94
CA ASP A 55 -1.55 -15.56 16.08
C ASP A 55 -2.83 -16.01 15.37
N ASP A 56 -3.58 -15.08 14.76
CA ASP A 56 -4.74 -15.39 13.91
C ASP A 56 -4.28 -15.84 12.51
N ASP A 57 -4.24 -17.13 12.28
CA ASP A 57 -3.87 -17.74 11.00
C ASP A 57 -4.79 -17.33 9.82
N ALA A 58 -5.97 -16.81 10.10
CA ALA A 58 -6.90 -16.29 9.11
C ALA A 58 -6.68 -14.81 8.78
N ALA A 59 -5.79 -14.13 9.53
CA ALA A 59 -5.53 -12.71 9.36
C ALA A 59 -4.47 -12.45 8.28
N TYR A 60 -4.72 -11.41 7.48
CA TYR A 60 -3.85 -11.00 6.38
C TYR A 60 -3.15 -9.68 6.70
N GLY A 61 -1.98 -9.51 6.11
CA GLY A 61 -1.20 -8.27 6.18
C GLY A 61 -0.84 -7.74 4.80
N ALA A 62 -0.35 -6.51 4.79
CA ALA A 62 0.13 -5.85 3.59
C ALA A 62 1.31 -4.94 3.92
N HIS A 63 1.99 -4.45 2.90
CA HIS A 63 3.03 -3.43 3.01
C HIS A 63 2.66 -2.23 2.17
N LEU A 64 2.61 -1.04 2.78
CA LEU A 64 2.45 0.21 2.05
C LEU A 64 3.82 0.76 1.69
N ASN A 65 4.18 0.70 0.41
CA ASN A 65 5.39 1.30 -0.12
C ASN A 65 5.17 2.78 -0.45
N CYS A 66 6.12 3.62 -0.07
CA CYS A 66 6.06 5.07 -0.21
C CYS A 66 7.22 5.53 -1.09
N GLY A 67 7.05 5.39 -2.38
CA GLY A 67 8.05 5.81 -3.36
C GLY A 67 7.89 7.26 -3.81
N THR A 68 8.88 7.79 -4.51
CA THR A 68 8.85 9.13 -5.12
C THR A 68 7.80 9.24 -6.23
N ASN A 69 7.45 8.12 -6.87
CA ASN A 69 6.49 8.05 -7.98
C ASN A 69 5.06 7.74 -7.53
N GLY A 70 4.79 7.72 -6.23
CA GLY A 70 3.50 7.41 -5.65
C GLY A 70 3.56 6.29 -4.63
N MET A 71 2.39 5.93 -4.12
CA MET A 71 2.22 4.85 -3.16
C MET A 71 1.77 3.57 -3.84
N SER A 72 2.13 2.43 -3.25
CA SER A 72 1.66 1.12 -3.68
C SER A 72 1.47 0.19 -2.50
N LEU A 73 0.55 -0.76 -2.63
CA LEU A 73 0.34 -1.84 -1.67
C LEU A 73 0.92 -3.13 -2.21
N LYS A 74 1.74 -3.79 -1.40
CA LYS A 74 2.32 -5.10 -1.69
C LYS A 74 1.70 -6.14 -0.77
N TYR A 75 1.31 -7.27 -1.36
CA TYR A 75 0.74 -8.41 -0.67
C TYR A 75 1.50 -9.67 -1.01
N GLY A 76 1.49 -10.62 -0.09
CA GLY A 76 2.01 -11.97 -0.32
C GLY A 76 1.03 -13.02 0.20
N PHE A 77 1.04 -14.21 -0.42
CA PHE A 77 0.35 -15.37 0.06
C PHE A 77 1.19 -16.62 -0.20
N LEU A 78 1.47 -17.40 0.85
CA LEU A 78 2.36 -18.56 0.75
C LEU A 78 1.72 -19.70 -0.05
N ARG A 79 2.46 -20.25 -0.99
CA ARG A 79 2.00 -21.37 -1.83
C ARG A 79 1.72 -22.65 -1.05
N THR A 80 2.38 -22.84 0.07
CA THR A 80 2.18 -24.00 0.96
C THR A 80 0.77 -24.06 1.55
N LEU A 81 0.06 -22.91 1.56
CA LEU A 81 -1.33 -22.80 2.00
C LEU A 81 -2.35 -23.04 0.86
N GLY A 82 -1.88 -23.37 -0.34
CA GLY A 82 -2.72 -23.49 -1.55
C GLY A 82 -2.93 -22.14 -2.26
N PRO A 83 -3.93 -22.04 -3.15
CA PRO A 83 -4.30 -20.78 -3.79
C PRO A 83 -4.93 -19.82 -2.78
N PRO A 84 -4.79 -18.49 -2.98
CA PRO A 84 -5.40 -17.51 -2.08
C PRO A 84 -6.91 -17.72 -1.95
N PRO A 85 -7.46 -17.81 -0.73
CA PRO A 85 -8.87 -17.99 -0.50
C PRO A 85 -9.67 -16.71 -0.80
N ARG A 86 -10.98 -16.83 -0.97
CA ARG A 86 -11.87 -15.68 -1.23
C ARG A 86 -11.69 -14.54 -0.23
N GLY A 87 -11.49 -14.86 1.06
CA GLY A 87 -11.26 -13.87 2.11
C GLY A 87 -10.04 -12.99 1.87
N TRP A 88 -8.98 -13.55 1.31
CA TRP A 88 -7.79 -12.80 0.95
C TRP A 88 -8.06 -11.77 -0.16
N PHE A 89 -8.82 -12.13 -1.20
CA PHE A 89 -9.21 -11.19 -2.27
C PHE A 89 -10.09 -10.06 -1.74
N VAL A 90 -11.03 -10.37 -0.82
CA VAL A 90 -11.85 -9.36 -0.15
C VAL A 90 -10.97 -8.40 0.65
N PHE A 91 -10.03 -8.91 1.42
CA PHE A 91 -9.06 -8.12 2.17
C PHE A 91 -8.23 -7.20 1.26
N VAL A 92 -7.69 -7.74 0.16
CA VAL A 92 -6.96 -6.96 -0.85
C VAL A 92 -7.84 -5.85 -1.42
N GLY A 93 -9.07 -6.16 -1.80
CA GLY A 93 -10.02 -5.19 -2.33
C GLY A 93 -10.29 -4.05 -1.35
N GLN A 94 -10.56 -4.37 -0.08
CA GLN A 94 -10.86 -3.37 0.96
C GLN A 94 -9.68 -2.45 1.27
N THR A 95 -8.47 -2.99 1.39
CA THR A 95 -7.26 -2.21 1.66
C THR A 95 -6.88 -1.32 0.48
N ALA A 96 -6.91 -1.87 -0.73
CA ALA A 96 -6.56 -1.14 -1.94
C ALA A 96 -7.61 -0.09 -2.34
N ALA A 97 -8.88 -0.27 -1.98
CA ALA A 97 -9.92 0.75 -2.18
C ALA A 97 -9.60 2.06 -1.46
N VAL A 98 -9.00 1.99 -0.27
CA VAL A 98 -8.57 3.19 0.48
C VAL A 98 -7.45 3.92 -0.26
N LEU A 99 -6.47 3.18 -0.81
CA LEU A 99 -5.34 3.76 -1.54
C LEU A 99 -5.76 4.36 -2.88
N THR A 100 -6.59 3.64 -3.64
CA THR A 100 -6.88 3.95 -5.05
C THR A 100 -8.17 4.74 -5.26
N GLY A 101 -9.05 4.78 -4.26
CA GLY A 101 -10.40 5.34 -4.38
C GLY A 101 -11.35 4.52 -5.27
N ARG A 102 -10.95 3.32 -5.70
CA ARG A 102 -11.75 2.42 -6.54
C ARG A 102 -12.66 1.55 -5.70
N ASP A 103 -13.68 0.97 -6.31
CA ASP A 103 -14.57 0.01 -5.65
C ASP A 103 -13.84 -1.28 -5.24
N ALA A 104 -14.05 -1.74 -4.00
CA ALA A 104 -13.35 -2.88 -3.42
C ALA A 104 -13.62 -4.20 -4.15
N ASN A 105 -14.87 -4.44 -4.59
CA ASN A 105 -15.23 -5.65 -5.31
C ASN A 105 -14.61 -5.65 -6.71
N THR A 106 -14.60 -4.49 -7.38
CA THR A 106 -13.95 -4.31 -8.68
C THR A 106 -12.46 -4.63 -8.59
N ILE A 107 -11.77 -4.17 -7.53
CA ILE A 107 -10.37 -4.50 -7.30
C ILE A 107 -10.20 -6.00 -7.05
N ALA A 108 -11.01 -6.60 -6.18
CA ALA A 108 -10.92 -8.02 -5.87
C ALA A 108 -11.06 -8.90 -7.12
N LEU A 109 -12.01 -8.58 -8.01
CA LEU A 109 -12.19 -9.27 -9.28
C LEU A 109 -11.02 -9.07 -10.24
N ALA A 110 -10.47 -7.85 -10.32
CA ALA A 110 -9.29 -7.56 -11.15
C ALA A 110 -8.06 -8.35 -10.69
N VAL A 111 -7.90 -8.53 -9.38
CA VAL A 111 -6.79 -9.32 -8.80
C VAL A 111 -6.97 -10.82 -9.08
N GLN A 112 -8.20 -11.36 -8.97
CA GLN A 112 -8.48 -12.74 -9.35
C GLN A 112 -8.17 -13.00 -10.83
N ASP A 113 -8.67 -12.15 -11.73
CA ASP A 113 -8.39 -12.21 -13.16
C ASP A 113 -6.88 -12.14 -13.46
N CYS A 114 -6.16 -11.28 -12.72
CA CYS A 114 -4.70 -11.17 -12.84
C CYS A 114 -4.00 -12.50 -12.54
N PHE A 115 -4.33 -13.16 -11.45
CA PHE A 115 -3.72 -14.46 -11.10
C PHE A 115 -4.15 -15.59 -12.03
N GLU A 116 -5.40 -15.62 -12.51
CA GLU A 116 -5.84 -16.59 -13.51
C GLU A 116 -5.02 -16.46 -14.80
N LYS A 117 -4.78 -15.23 -15.27
CA LYS A 117 -3.94 -14.98 -16.44
C LYS A 117 -2.47 -15.30 -16.18
N ALA A 118 -1.94 -14.95 -15.01
CA ALA A 118 -0.56 -15.27 -14.64
C ALA A 118 -0.30 -16.78 -14.62
N GLN A 119 -1.25 -17.59 -14.15
CA GLN A 119 -1.15 -19.06 -14.16
C GLN A 119 -1.01 -19.64 -15.58
N ALA A 120 -1.62 -19.01 -16.57
CA ALA A 120 -1.55 -19.44 -17.97
C ALA A 120 -0.23 -19.03 -18.67
N LEU A 121 0.59 -18.18 -18.03
CA LEU A 121 1.83 -17.68 -18.62
C LEU A 121 3.05 -18.45 -18.10
N PRO A 122 4.08 -18.72 -18.96
CA PRO A 122 5.26 -19.51 -18.57
C PRO A 122 6.05 -18.94 -17.41
N ARG A 123 6.00 -17.61 -17.21
CA ARG A 123 6.71 -16.91 -16.12
C ARG A 123 5.85 -16.67 -14.88
N GLY A 124 4.57 -17.05 -14.91
CA GLY A 124 3.66 -16.82 -13.79
C GLY A 124 3.40 -15.34 -13.48
N ARG A 125 3.66 -14.42 -14.42
CA ARG A 125 3.56 -12.97 -14.22
C ARG A 125 2.59 -12.34 -15.20
N PHE A 126 1.70 -11.49 -14.69
CA PHE A 126 0.76 -10.71 -15.49
C PHE A 126 0.61 -9.29 -14.91
N GLU A 127 0.43 -8.30 -15.78
CA GLU A 127 0.26 -6.90 -15.41
C GLU A 127 -0.91 -6.30 -16.20
N SER A 128 -1.76 -5.55 -15.51
CA SER A 128 -2.88 -4.84 -16.12
C SER A 128 -3.17 -3.55 -15.37
N GLY A 129 -2.77 -2.41 -15.95
CA GLY A 129 -2.94 -1.10 -15.34
C GLY A 129 -2.28 -1.01 -13.97
N TYR A 130 -3.10 -0.85 -12.91
CA TYR A 130 -2.63 -0.72 -11.53
C TYR A 130 -2.40 -2.05 -10.81
N VAL A 131 -2.66 -3.20 -11.43
CA VAL A 131 -2.53 -4.55 -10.86
C VAL A 131 -1.36 -5.28 -11.48
N HIS A 132 -0.41 -5.72 -10.65
CA HIS A 132 0.73 -6.53 -11.05
C HIS A 132 0.77 -7.77 -10.17
N CYS A 133 0.65 -8.96 -10.74
CA CYS A 133 0.66 -10.22 -10.03
C CYS A 133 1.75 -11.17 -10.53
N ASP A 134 2.30 -11.94 -9.60
CA ASP A 134 3.37 -12.91 -9.84
C ASP A 134 3.08 -14.19 -9.05
N ILE A 135 3.27 -15.34 -9.68
CA ILE A 135 3.16 -16.67 -9.07
C ILE A 135 4.50 -17.35 -9.25
N ASP A 136 5.22 -17.52 -8.16
CA ASP A 136 6.51 -18.19 -8.12
C ASP A 136 6.46 -19.46 -7.24
N PRO A 137 7.56 -20.24 -7.14
CA PRO A 137 7.61 -21.41 -6.26
C PRO A 137 7.33 -21.11 -4.78
N GLY A 138 7.58 -19.89 -4.31
CA GLY A 138 7.34 -19.46 -2.92
C GLY A 138 5.90 -19.05 -2.65
N GLY A 139 5.18 -18.56 -3.66
CA GLY A 139 3.80 -18.12 -3.44
C GLY A 139 3.22 -17.20 -4.50
N TYR A 140 2.26 -16.44 -4.03
CA TYR A 140 1.54 -15.43 -4.80
C TYR A 140 1.97 -14.05 -4.32
N SER A 141 2.45 -13.21 -5.21
CA SER A 141 2.83 -11.83 -4.94
C SER A 141 1.92 -10.88 -5.73
N LEU A 142 1.51 -9.81 -5.10
CA LEU A 142 0.65 -8.80 -5.70
C LEU A 142 1.17 -7.40 -5.36
N LEU A 143 1.23 -6.54 -6.37
CA LEU A 143 1.49 -5.12 -6.22
C LEU A 143 0.31 -4.34 -6.82
N LEU A 144 -0.27 -3.46 -6.03
CA LEU A 144 -1.30 -2.52 -6.46
C LEU A 144 -0.77 -1.10 -6.34
N THR A 145 -0.79 -0.36 -7.44
CA THR A 145 -0.32 1.03 -7.49
C THR A 145 -1.47 2.02 -7.34
N GLU A 146 -1.20 3.15 -6.71
CA GLU A 146 -2.17 4.25 -6.56
C GLU A 146 -2.69 4.75 -7.91
N ARG A 147 -1.81 4.74 -8.91
CA ARG A 147 -2.11 5.17 -10.29
C ARG A 147 -1.80 4.03 -11.25
N GLY A 148 -2.74 3.74 -12.12
CA GLY A 148 -2.58 2.81 -13.23
C GLY A 148 -2.23 3.55 -14.50
#